data_68a7153629cfcdddbdb60b0fb6e00f7a
#
_entry.id   68a7153629cfcdddbdb60b0fb6e00f7a
#
_cell.length_a   1.000
_cell.length_b   1.000
_cell.length_c   1.000
_cell.angle_alpha   90.00
_cell.angle_beta   90.00
_cell.angle_gamma   90.00
#
_symmetry.space_group_name_H-M   'P 1'
#
loop_
_entity.id
_entity.type
_entity.pdbx_description
1 polymer ?
#
loop_
_entity_poly.entity_id
_entity_poly.type
_entity_poly.pdbx_seq_one_letter_code
_entity_poly.pdbx_strand_id
1 'polypeptide(L)'
;MPVVVTGSIATDHLMTFPGLFTEQFVEGQMENVSLSFLVDDLVQHRGGAGANMAYGLGLLGLSPVLVGAVGSDFADYQAWLSRHGVDTGSVHWSELKHTARFVCTTDQANNQIASFYSGAMAEASQIELAPVVGRVGAPDLVVVGPNDPTAMVRHTQECRDRGFAFAADPSQQLAWAAGDMIMELVSGAEVLFTNEYESALLLQKTGWTADEVLDRVGCWVTTRAADGVLVRRAGEEPLEVIAVPETKPVEPTGGGDALRAGFIAGRMWGLSLERATQLGSAVATAAVEVIGTQEYDLPRESFLARFGEAFGAEAADEVAAHLPG
;
A
#
# COMPACT_ATOMS: atom_id res chain seq x y z
N MET A 1 2.08 -20.75 2.72
CA MET A 1 2.90 -20.47 1.49
C MET A 1 3.23 -18.99 1.51
N PRO A 2 4.44 -18.56 1.19
CA PRO A 2 4.84 -17.18 1.47
C PRO A 2 4.28 -16.18 0.45
N VAL A 3 3.68 -15.11 0.97
CA VAL A 3 3.45 -13.88 0.20
C VAL A 3 4.66 -12.96 0.42
N VAL A 4 5.32 -12.57 -0.65
CA VAL A 4 6.43 -11.61 -0.61
C VAL A 4 5.88 -10.23 -0.97
N VAL A 5 6.08 -9.25 -0.11
CA VAL A 5 5.66 -7.87 -0.35
C VAL A 5 6.90 -7.00 -0.54
N THR A 6 7.15 -6.58 -1.77
CA THR A 6 8.20 -5.62 -2.08
C THR A 6 7.60 -4.23 -2.19
N GLY A 7 8.14 -3.26 -1.47
CA GLY A 7 7.58 -1.92 -1.44
C GLY A 7 8.30 -0.98 -0.48
N SER A 8 7.81 0.25 -0.41
CA SER A 8 8.35 1.25 0.50
C SER A 8 8.10 0.91 1.96
N ILE A 9 9.08 1.27 2.79
CA ILE A 9 9.02 1.30 4.25
C ILE A 9 9.39 2.72 4.66
N ALA A 10 8.49 3.43 5.34
CA ALA A 10 8.67 4.84 5.67
C ALA A 10 8.08 5.19 7.03
N THR A 11 8.39 6.37 7.52
CA THR A 11 7.71 6.98 8.68
C THR A 11 7.18 8.35 8.30
N ASP A 12 6.00 8.70 8.83
CA ASP A 12 5.36 9.99 8.61
C ASP A 12 5.51 10.84 9.87
N HIS A 13 6.12 12.00 9.72
CA HIS A 13 6.34 12.96 10.80
C HIS A 13 5.45 14.16 10.58
N LEU A 14 4.36 14.23 11.34
CA LEU A 14 3.34 15.24 11.20
C LEU A 14 3.46 16.26 12.35
N MET A 15 3.59 17.52 11.99
CA MET A 15 3.75 18.63 12.94
C MET A 15 2.63 19.63 12.78
N THR A 16 2.21 20.24 13.88
CA THR A 16 1.21 21.31 13.89
C THR A 16 1.87 22.63 14.25
N PHE A 17 1.72 23.62 13.37
CA PHE A 17 2.15 24.99 13.62
C PHE A 17 0.96 25.82 14.11
N PRO A 18 1.02 26.43 15.31
CA PRO A 18 -0.11 27.15 15.92
C PRO A 18 -0.26 28.58 15.38
N GLY A 19 0.14 28.85 14.15
CA GLY A 19 0.03 30.12 13.45
C GLY A 19 -0.35 29.92 11.99
N LEU A 20 -0.20 30.98 11.20
CA LEU A 20 -0.40 30.95 9.76
C LEU A 20 0.97 31.07 9.05
N PHE A 21 1.25 30.23 8.08
CA PHE A 21 2.48 30.36 7.29
C PHE A 21 2.56 31.69 6.57
N THR A 22 1.43 32.23 6.11
CA THR A 22 1.35 33.53 5.42
C THR A 22 1.83 34.68 6.27
N GLU A 23 1.73 34.62 7.60
CA GLU A 23 2.20 35.66 8.51
C GLU A 23 3.72 35.61 8.74
N GLN A 24 4.37 34.51 8.34
CA GLN A 24 5.81 34.33 8.47
C GLN A 24 6.58 34.85 7.25
N PHE A 25 5.89 35.12 6.14
CA PHE A 25 6.52 35.69 4.95
C PHE A 25 6.65 37.20 5.06
N VAL A 26 7.84 37.69 4.74
CA VAL A 26 8.09 39.12 4.68
C VAL A 26 7.88 39.63 3.25
N GLU A 27 6.98 40.59 3.07
CA GLU A 27 6.70 41.17 1.76
C GLU A 27 7.97 41.75 1.12
N GLY A 28 8.22 41.43 -0.13
CA GLY A 28 9.43 41.85 -0.86
C GLY A 28 10.71 41.07 -0.53
N GLN A 29 10.67 40.04 0.31
CA GLN A 29 11.82 39.20 0.70
C GLN A 29 11.69 37.76 0.18
N MET A 30 10.85 37.51 -0.82
CA MET A 30 10.56 36.15 -1.32
C MET A 30 11.74 35.50 -2.07
N GLU A 31 12.77 36.27 -2.45
CA GLU A 31 13.97 35.72 -3.11
C GLU A 31 14.95 35.04 -2.12
N ASN A 32 14.84 35.40 -0.83
CA ASN A 32 15.72 34.87 0.23
C ASN A 32 14.88 34.48 1.45
N VAL A 33 14.12 33.39 1.33
CA VAL A 33 13.25 32.92 2.40
C VAL A 33 14.06 32.08 3.41
N SER A 34 14.02 32.48 4.69
CA SER A 34 14.52 31.70 5.82
C SER A 34 13.42 31.68 6.88
N LEU A 35 12.71 30.57 6.97
CA LEU A 35 11.59 30.41 7.91
C LEU A 35 11.95 29.41 9.00
N SER A 36 11.53 29.70 10.22
CA SER A 36 11.62 28.79 11.36
C SER A 36 10.29 28.79 12.07
N PHE A 37 9.72 27.62 12.27
CA PHE A 37 8.45 27.46 12.99
C PHE A 37 8.69 26.80 14.34
N LEU A 38 8.09 27.34 15.38
CA LEU A 38 7.92 26.60 16.62
C LEU A 38 6.63 25.80 16.51
N VAL A 39 6.73 24.49 16.55
CA VAL A 39 5.60 23.58 16.44
C VAL A 39 5.18 23.09 17.82
N ASP A 40 3.89 22.91 18.03
CA ASP A 40 3.34 22.51 19.32
C ASP A 40 3.29 20.99 19.48
N ASP A 41 3.23 20.25 18.35
CA ASP A 41 3.08 18.81 18.37
C ASP A 41 3.90 18.16 17.26
N LEU A 42 4.38 16.95 17.53
CA LEU A 42 5.02 16.06 16.57
C LEU A 42 4.48 14.65 16.77
N VAL A 43 3.69 14.19 15.81
CA VAL A 43 3.20 12.81 15.76
C VAL A 43 4.00 12.04 14.72
N GLN A 44 4.46 10.86 15.12
CA GLN A 44 5.15 9.95 14.21
C GLN A 44 4.27 8.73 13.97
N HIS A 45 3.89 8.53 12.70
CA HIS A 45 3.20 7.33 12.25
C HIS A 45 4.15 6.41 11.49
N ARG A 46 3.84 5.10 11.51
CA ARG A 46 4.45 4.11 10.65
C ARG A 46 3.77 4.18 9.31
N GLY A 47 4.52 3.97 8.22
CA GLY A 47 4.01 4.12 6.88
C GLY A 47 4.87 3.38 5.85
N GLY A 48 4.62 3.70 4.58
CA GLY A 48 5.19 3.03 3.44
C GLY A 48 4.28 1.91 2.94
N ALA A 49 3.88 1.97 1.67
CA ALA A 49 2.86 1.08 1.11
C ALA A 49 3.20 -0.42 1.26
N GLY A 50 4.47 -0.80 1.08
CA GLY A 50 4.90 -2.18 1.29
C GLY A 50 4.72 -2.64 2.74
N ALA A 51 5.12 -1.80 3.71
CA ALA A 51 4.97 -2.11 5.12
C ALA A 51 3.50 -2.10 5.55
N ASN A 52 2.67 -1.19 5.02
CA ASN A 52 1.23 -1.13 5.29
C ASN A 52 0.51 -2.39 4.80
N MET A 53 0.78 -2.82 3.56
CA MET A 53 0.22 -4.08 3.03
C MET A 53 0.67 -5.29 3.84
N ALA A 54 1.95 -5.36 4.21
CA ALA A 54 2.47 -6.45 5.03
C ALA A 54 1.82 -6.46 6.43
N TYR A 55 1.62 -5.30 7.05
CA TYR A 55 0.90 -5.16 8.32
C TYR A 55 -0.53 -5.72 8.22
N GLY A 56 -1.30 -5.29 7.21
CA GLY A 56 -2.67 -5.77 7.01
C GLY A 56 -2.75 -7.28 6.78
N LEU A 57 -1.82 -7.85 6.00
CA LEU A 57 -1.71 -9.30 5.81
C LEU A 57 -1.40 -10.02 7.13
N GLY A 58 -0.53 -9.44 7.96
CA GLY A 58 -0.21 -9.98 9.28
C GLY A 58 -1.41 -9.99 10.22
N LEU A 59 -2.21 -8.91 10.27
CA LEU A 59 -3.47 -8.87 11.03
C LEU A 59 -4.46 -9.96 10.60
N LEU A 60 -4.46 -10.32 9.32
CA LEU A 60 -5.28 -11.39 8.76
C LEU A 60 -4.68 -12.79 8.98
N GLY A 61 -3.60 -12.90 9.76
CA GLY A 61 -3.01 -14.19 10.15
C GLY A 61 -2.07 -14.81 9.10
N LEU A 62 -1.73 -14.08 8.03
CA LEU A 62 -0.65 -14.47 7.14
C LEU A 62 0.69 -14.04 7.73
N SER A 63 1.78 -14.65 7.23
CA SER A 63 3.15 -14.26 7.61
C SER A 63 3.88 -13.71 6.38
N PRO A 64 3.54 -12.49 5.93
CA PRO A 64 4.15 -11.91 4.74
C PRO A 64 5.63 -11.64 4.95
N VAL A 65 6.42 -11.83 3.89
CA VAL A 65 7.85 -11.50 3.85
C VAL A 65 8.00 -10.09 3.28
N LEU A 66 8.40 -9.15 4.11
CA LEU A 66 8.61 -7.76 3.67
C LEU A 66 10.00 -7.61 3.04
N VAL A 67 10.03 -7.00 1.86
CA VAL A 67 11.24 -6.67 1.09
C VAL A 67 11.26 -5.18 0.79
N GLY A 68 12.26 -4.50 1.28
CA GLY A 68 12.45 -3.06 1.13
C GLY A 68 13.76 -2.64 1.76
N ALA A 69 14.06 -1.34 1.76
CA ALA A 69 15.29 -0.83 2.33
C ALA A 69 15.02 0.20 3.42
N VAL A 70 15.76 0.10 4.52
CA VAL A 70 15.62 0.90 5.75
C VAL A 70 16.96 1.38 6.25
N GLY A 71 16.98 2.34 7.15
CA GLY A 71 18.17 2.80 7.85
C GLY A 71 18.30 2.23 9.27
N SER A 72 19.34 2.68 9.99
CA SER A 72 19.62 2.27 11.38
C SER A 72 18.53 2.66 12.38
N ASP A 73 17.58 3.51 11.98
CA ASP A 73 16.43 4.01 12.75
C ASP A 73 15.18 3.09 12.64
N PHE A 74 15.30 1.92 12.03
CA PHE A 74 14.17 1.02 11.81
C PHE A 74 13.85 0.08 12.99
N ALA A 75 14.68 -0.05 13.99
CA ALA A 75 14.57 -1.10 15.02
C ALA A 75 13.21 -1.16 15.73
N ASP A 76 12.65 -0.01 16.13
CA ASP A 76 11.34 0.06 16.79
C ASP A 76 10.21 -0.32 15.83
N TYR A 77 10.31 0.11 14.58
CA TYR A 77 9.35 -0.24 13.55
C TYR A 77 9.44 -1.73 13.18
N GLN A 78 10.64 -2.30 13.11
CA GLN A 78 10.84 -3.74 12.93
C GLN A 78 10.14 -4.54 14.03
N ALA A 79 10.34 -4.12 15.29
CA ALA A 79 9.70 -4.78 16.43
C ALA A 79 8.16 -4.72 16.36
N TRP A 80 7.62 -3.61 15.86
CA TRP A 80 6.18 -3.45 15.60
C TRP A 80 5.69 -4.45 14.54
N LEU A 81 6.30 -4.44 13.36
CA LEU A 81 5.93 -5.34 12.26
C LEU A 81 6.04 -6.82 12.68
N SER A 82 7.11 -7.19 13.38
CA SER A 82 7.31 -8.56 13.84
C SER A 82 6.23 -9.02 14.83
N ARG A 83 5.75 -8.14 15.74
CA ARG A 83 4.63 -8.45 16.63
C ARG A 83 3.32 -8.68 15.88
N HIS A 84 3.18 -8.14 14.67
CA HIS A 84 2.02 -8.31 13.81
C HIS A 84 2.25 -9.38 12.72
N GLY A 85 3.18 -10.31 12.94
CA GLY A 85 3.38 -11.48 12.09
C GLY A 85 4.16 -11.24 10.80
N VAL A 86 4.73 -10.04 10.59
CA VAL A 86 5.51 -9.72 9.39
C VAL A 86 6.94 -10.22 9.53
N ASP A 87 7.40 -11.02 8.55
CA ASP A 87 8.79 -11.42 8.43
C ASP A 87 9.63 -10.30 7.80
N THR A 88 10.47 -9.67 8.61
CA THR A 88 11.37 -8.59 8.20
C THR A 88 12.80 -9.07 7.91
N GLY A 89 13.05 -10.37 7.87
CA GLY A 89 14.37 -10.96 7.69
C GLY A 89 14.99 -10.76 6.28
N SER A 90 14.22 -10.21 5.33
CA SER A 90 14.69 -9.87 3.98
C SER A 90 14.74 -8.35 3.72
N VAL A 91 14.60 -7.55 4.76
CA VAL A 91 14.74 -6.07 4.66
C VAL A 91 16.22 -5.72 4.57
N HIS A 92 16.58 -4.88 3.61
CA HIS A 92 17.95 -4.35 3.44
C HIS A 92 18.19 -3.21 4.42
N TRP A 93 19.30 -3.28 5.15
CA TRP A 93 19.71 -2.22 6.09
C TRP A 93 20.81 -1.36 5.47
N SER A 94 20.52 -0.08 5.25
CA SER A 94 21.52 0.89 4.83
C SER A 94 22.47 1.23 5.97
N GLU A 95 23.76 1.21 5.68
CA GLU A 95 24.79 1.67 6.63
C GLU A 95 24.92 3.20 6.69
N LEU A 96 24.41 3.91 5.67
CA LEU A 96 24.68 5.33 5.44
C LEU A 96 23.44 6.21 5.54
N LYS A 97 22.23 5.65 5.34
CA LYS A 97 21.00 6.43 5.22
C LYS A 97 20.01 6.07 6.31
N HIS A 98 19.13 7.00 6.61
CA HIS A 98 17.94 6.73 7.43
C HIS A 98 16.83 6.12 6.60
N THR A 99 15.86 5.51 7.28
CA THR A 99 14.59 5.05 6.68
C THR A 99 13.89 6.21 5.97
N ALA A 100 13.18 5.93 4.89
CA ALA A 100 12.40 6.93 4.17
C ALA A 100 11.43 7.66 5.10
N ARG A 101 11.21 8.96 4.84
CA ARG A 101 10.46 9.81 5.77
C ARG A 101 9.65 10.86 5.05
N PHE A 102 8.37 10.91 5.34
CA PHE A 102 7.52 12.03 5.01
C PHE A 102 7.49 12.99 6.20
N VAL A 103 7.76 14.26 5.96
CA VAL A 103 7.73 15.31 6.99
C VAL A 103 6.76 16.38 6.53
N CYS A 104 5.74 16.64 7.32
CA CYS A 104 4.71 17.62 7.00
C CYS A 104 4.42 18.52 8.20
N THR A 105 4.44 19.83 7.99
CA THR A 105 3.95 20.80 8.95
C THR A 105 2.66 21.40 8.43
N THR A 106 1.60 21.38 9.26
CA THR A 106 0.28 21.93 8.93
C THR A 106 0.01 23.15 9.80
N ASP A 107 -0.43 24.26 9.20
CA ASP A 107 -0.80 25.48 9.91
C ASP A 107 -2.27 25.50 10.33
N GLN A 108 -2.71 26.55 11.05
CA GLN A 108 -4.09 26.71 11.52
C GLN A 108 -5.14 26.81 10.39
N ALA A 109 -4.74 27.18 9.19
CA ALA A 109 -5.60 27.26 8.00
C ALA A 109 -5.56 25.97 7.16
N ASN A 110 -4.96 24.88 7.66
CA ASN A 110 -4.72 23.62 6.96
C ASN A 110 -3.81 23.73 5.74
N ASN A 111 -2.98 24.78 5.63
CA ASN A 111 -1.92 24.80 4.64
C ASN A 111 -0.79 23.88 5.10
N GLN A 112 -0.12 23.24 4.13
CA GLN A 112 0.91 22.26 4.41
C GLN A 112 2.24 22.63 3.74
N ILE A 113 3.32 22.47 4.50
CA ILE A 113 4.68 22.45 3.98
C ILE A 113 5.20 21.04 4.21
N ALA A 114 5.38 20.31 3.12
CA ALA A 114 5.75 18.90 3.16
C ALA A 114 7.01 18.61 2.37
N SER A 115 7.76 17.61 2.80
CA SER A 115 8.92 17.07 2.11
C SER A 115 8.98 15.55 2.27
N PHE A 116 9.47 14.86 1.23
CA PHE A 116 9.71 13.43 1.26
C PHE A 116 11.21 13.17 1.11
N TYR A 117 11.79 12.53 2.12
CA TYR A 117 13.15 12.02 2.11
C TYR A 117 13.12 10.53 1.75
N SER A 118 13.60 10.17 0.57
CA SER A 118 13.63 8.77 0.11
C SER A 118 14.62 7.90 0.89
N GLY A 119 15.68 8.49 1.40
CA GLY A 119 16.64 7.80 2.27
C GLY A 119 17.12 6.45 1.73
N ALA A 120 17.09 5.45 2.59
CA ALA A 120 17.46 4.08 2.25
C ALA A 120 16.57 3.45 1.18
N MET A 121 15.33 3.93 0.96
CA MET A 121 14.45 3.41 -0.09
C MET A 121 15.13 3.41 -1.47
N ALA A 122 16.00 4.38 -1.75
CA ALA A 122 16.79 4.43 -2.99
C ALA A 122 17.77 3.25 -3.16
N GLU A 123 18.06 2.51 -2.09
CA GLU A 123 18.91 1.30 -2.13
C GLU A 123 18.11 0.02 -2.41
N ALA A 124 16.79 0.10 -2.46
CA ALA A 124 15.92 -1.05 -2.77
C ALA A 124 16.24 -1.67 -4.14
N SER A 125 16.76 -0.86 -5.08
CA SER A 125 17.25 -1.34 -6.39
C SER A 125 18.41 -2.34 -6.31
N GLN A 126 19.10 -2.44 -5.17
CA GLN A 126 20.17 -3.41 -4.94
C GLN A 126 19.64 -4.77 -4.47
N ILE A 127 18.38 -4.85 -4.05
CA ILE A 127 17.77 -6.08 -3.55
C ILE A 127 17.40 -6.99 -4.71
N GLU A 128 17.81 -8.26 -4.62
CA GLU A 128 17.41 -9.34 -5.52
C GLU A 128 16.37 -10.23 -4.84
N LEU A 129 15.39 -10.73 -5.58
CA LEU A 129 14.41 -11.68 -5.03
C LEU A 129 15.01 -13.09 -4.87
N ALA A 130 16.07 -13.42 -5.60
CA ALA A 130 16.68 -14.74 -5.52
C ALA A 130 17.14 -15.16 -4.11
N PRO A 131 17.86 -14.32 -3.33
CA PRO A 131 18.21 -14.63 -1.94
C PRO A 131 16.98 -14.74 -1.03
N VAL A 132 15.94 -13.92 -1.28
CA VAL A 132 14.67 -13.98 -0.53
C VAL A 132 14.02 -15.34 -0.73
N VAL A 133 13.87 -15.78 -1.98
CA VAL A 133 13.32 -17.09 -2.34
C VAL A 133 14.19 -18.23 -1.80
N GLY A 134 15.51 -18.08 -1.81
CA GLY A 134 16.43 -19.05 -1.19
C GLY A 134 16.20 -19.24 0.31
N ARG A 135 15.73 -18.19 1.01
CA ARG A 135 15.44 -18.21 2.45
C ARG A 135 14.04 -18.78 2.76
N VAL A 136 13.02 -18.36 2.00
CA VAL A 136 11.60 -18.63 2.37
C VAL A 136 10.91 -19.63 1.45
N GLY A 137 11.56 -20.09 0.39
CA GLY A 137 10.97 -20.92 -0.66
C GLY A 137 10.29 -20.09 -1.76
N ALA A 138 9.75 -20.79 -2.76
CA ALA A 138 9.03 -20.15 -3.86
C ALA A 138 7.79 -19.42 -3.33
N PRO A 139 7.57 -18.14 -3.66
CA PRO A 139 6.38 -17.40 -3.25
C PRO A 139 5.16 -17.86 -4.05
N ASP A 140 4.00 -17.84 -3.41
CA ASP A 140 2.72 -18.00 -4.13
C ASP A 140 2.33 -16.71 -4.84
N LEU A 141 2.71 -15.57 -4.27
CA LEU A 141 2.50 -14.26 -4.85
C LEU A 141 3.63 -13.30 -4.43
N VAL A 142 4.11 -12.50 -5.36
CA VAL A 142 4.96 -11.35 -5.10
C VAL A 142 4.13 -10.09 -5.32
N VAL A 143 3.98 -9.25 -4.31
CA VAL A 143 3.37 -7.93 -4.47
C VAL A 143 4.47 -6.94 -4.80
N VAL A 144 4.43 -6.34 -5.97
CA VAL A 144 5.34 -5.26 -6.38
C VAL A 144 4.62 -3.93 -6.14
N GLY A 145 4.80 -3.40 -4.93
CA GLY A 145 4.23 -2.13 -4.49
C GLY A 145 5.14 -0.93 -4.77
N PRO A 146 4.65 0.30 -4.53
CA PRO A 146 5.41 1.52 -4.78
C PRO A 146 6.71 1.57 -3.97
N ASN A 147 7.81 1.80 -4.69
CA ASN A 147 9.16 1.81 -4.18
C ASN A 147 10.06 2.68 -5.07
N ASP A 148 11.38 2.56 -4.92
CA ASP A 148 12.32 3.03 -5.92
C ASP A 148 11.94 2.46 -7.31
N PRO A 149 11.82 3.30 -8.36
CA PRO A 149 11.36 2.84 -9.67
C PRO A 149 12.23 1.71 -10.27
N THR A 150 13.54 1.77 -10.06
CA THR A 150 14.46 0.74 -10.55
C THR A 150 14.25 -0.59 -9.82
N ALA A 151 13.97 -0.54 -8.51
CA ALA A 151 13.61 -1.72 -7.74
C ALA A 151 12.31 -2.35 -8.23
N MET A 152 11.29 -1.54 -8.52
CA MET A 152 10.02 -2.03 -9.03
C MET A 152 10.18 -2.75 -10.36
N VAL A 153 10.88 -2.15 -11.32
CA VAL A 153 11.17 -2.77 -12.62
C VAL A 153 11.95 -4.07 -12.44
N ARG A 154 13.01 -4.05 -11.63
CA ARG A 154 13.83 -5.21 -11.34
C ARG A 154 13.01 -6.37 -10.76
N HIS A 155 12.23 -6.12 -9.71
CA HIS A 155 11.44 -7.15 -9.05
C HIS A 155 10.35 -7.70 -9.98
N THR A 156 9.71 -6.84 -10.78
CA THR A 156 8.76 -7.28 -11.80
C THR A 156 9.42 -8.18 -12.83
N GLN A 157 10.62 -7.82 -13.32
CA GLN A 157 11.35 -8.63 -14.28
C GLN A 157 11.79 -9.97 -13.67
N GLU A 158 12.29 -9.98 -12.43
CA GLU A 158 12.65 -11.22 -11.74
C GLU A 158 11.44 -12.15 -11.55
N CYS A 159 10.23 -11.60 -11.29
CA CYS A 159 9.01 -12.40 -11.22
C CYS A 159 8.73 -13.09 -12.57
N ARG A 160 8.80 -12.34 -13.67
CA ARG A 160 8.60 -12.91 -15.03
C ARG A 160 9.63 -13.98 -15.37
N ASP A 161 10.92 -13.69 -15.15
CA ASP A 161 12.02 -14.60 -15.50
C ASP A 161 11.96 -15.92 -14.74
N ARG A 162 11.40 -15.89 -13.52
CA ARG A 162 11.27 -17.06 -12.64
C ARG A 162 9.89 -17.72 -12.68
N GLY A 163 8.94 -17.12 -13.39
CA GLY A 163 7.55 -17.61 -13.44
C GLY A 163 6.80 -17.46 -12.13
N PHE A 164 7.14 -16.46 -11.29
CA PHE A 164 6.39 -16.16 -10.09
C PHE A 164 5.16 -15.34 -10.43
N ALA A 165 4.02 -15.72 -9.88
CA ALA A 165 2.83 -14.88 -9.89
C ALA A 165 3.12 -13.56 -9.16
N PHE A 166 2.69 -12.43 -9.74
CA PHE A 166 2.88 -11.14 -9.08
C PHE A 166 1.65 -10.24 -9.21
N ALA A 167 1.46 -9.42 -8.18
CA ALA A 167 0.51 -8.32 -8.18
C ALA A 167 1.28 -7.01 -8.43
N ALA A 168 0.84 -6.25 -9.43
CA ALA A 168 1.39 -4.94 -9.75
C ALA A 168 0.58 -3.85 -9.03
N ASP A 169 1.26 -3.06 -8.22
CA ASP A 169 0.70 -1.86 -7.58
C ASP A 169 1.61 -0.66 -7.86
N PRO A 170 1.52 -0.06 -9.04
CA PRO A 170 2.35 1.10 -9.38
C PRO A 170 1.98 2.35 -8.58
N SER A 171 0.73 2.49 -8.13
CA SER A 171 0.25 3.55 -7.24
C SER A 171 0.74 4.94 -7.68
N GLN A 172 1.22 5.78 -6.73
CA GLN A 172 1.70 7.14 -7.02
C GLN A 172 2.87 7.21 -8.03
N GLN A 173 3.58 6.12 -8.29
CA GLN A 173 4.64 6.11 -9.30
C GLN A 173 4.09 6.36 -10.72
N LEU A 174 2.80 6.07 -10.97
CA LEU A 174 2.13 6.41 -12.23
C LEU A 174 2.20 7.91 -12.57
N ALA A 175 2.26 8.78 -11.56
CA ALA A 175 2.38 10.23 -11.79
C ALA A 175 3.73 10.62 -12.43
N TRP A 176 4.79 9.89 -12.14
CA TRP A 176 6.16 10.20 -12.55
C TRP A 176 6.71 9.29 -13.65
N ALA A 177 6.27 8.02 -13.68
CA ALA A 177 6.75 7.04 -14.63
C ALA A 177 6.40 7.41 -16.09
N ALA A 178 7.29 7.07 -17.02
CA ALA A 178 7.02 7.11 -18.44
C ALA A 178 6.14 5.91 -18.85
N GLY A 179 5.46 6.01 -20.01
CA GLY A 179 4.51 5.00 -20.46
C GLY A 179 5.14 3.61 -20.66
N ASP A 180 6.33 3.54 -21.21
CA ASP A 180 7.08 2.29 -21.41
C ASP A 180 7.42 1.59 -20.08
N MET A 181 7.82 2.36 -19.07
CA MET A 181 8.03 1.83 -17.72
C MET A 181 6.73 1.30 -17.11
N ILE A 182 5.60 2.01 -17.27
CA ILE A 182 4.30 1.55 -16.80
C ILE A 182 3.92 0.24 -17.48
N MET A 183 4.11 0.15 -18.80
CA MET A 183 3.89 -1.08 -19.56
C MET A 183 4.73 -2.25 -19.02
N GLU A 184 5.97 -1.99 -18.64
CA GLU A 184 6.86 -3.00 -18.06
C GLU A 184 6.40 -3.44 -16.66
N LEU A 185 5.96 -2.52 -15.82
CA LEU A 185 5.48 -2.83 -14.47
C LEU A 185 4.18 -3.65 -14.45
N VAL A 186 3.30 -3.45 -15.44
CA VAL A 186 1.95 -4.00 -15.45
C VAL A 186 1.86 -5.32 -16.21
N SER A 187 2.60 -5.47 -17.32
CA SER A 187 2.46 -6.64 -18.21
C SER A 187 2.81 -7.96 -17.53
N GLY A 188 1.87 -8.90 -17.56
CA GLY A 188 2.02 -10.23 -16.97
C GLY A 188 1.62 -10.32 -15.50
N ALA A 189 1.13 -9.24 -14.89
CA ALA A 189 0.63 -9.27 -13.53
C ALA A 189 -0.61 -10.17 -13.42
N GLU A 190 -0.68 -10.98 -12.37
CA GLU A 190 -1.90 -11.72 -12.04
C GLU A 190 -2.99 -10.77 -11.55
N VAL A 191 -2.59 -9.73 -10.80
CA VAL A 191 -3.48 -8.69 -10.32
C VAL A 191 -2.85 -7.32 -10.56
N LEU A 192 -3.61 -6.39 -11.13
CA LEU A 192 -3.26 -4.98 -11.21
C LEU A 192 -4.14 -4.20 -10.24
N PHE A 193 -3.54 -3.42 -9.36
CA PHE A 193 -4.24 -2.50 -8.47
C PHE A 193 -4.07 -1.05 -8.94
N THR A 194 -5.17 -0.29 -8.95
CA THR A 194 -5.20 1.15 -9.19
C THR A 194 -6.40 1.76 -8.46
N ASN A 195 -6.37 3.07 -8.24
CA ASN A 195 -7.60 3.83 -8.05
C ASN A 195 -8.09 4.39 -9.40
N GLU A 196 -9.19 5.15 -9.42
CA GLU A 196 -9.74 5.71 -10.66
C GLU A 196 -8.77 6.70 -11.33
N TYR A 197 -8.13 7.56 -10.55
CA TYR A 197 -7.15 8.51 -11.07
C TYR A 197 -5.92 7.79 -11.66
N GLU A 198 -5.42 6.80 -10.96
CA GLU A 198 -4.31 5.96 -11.40
C GLU A 198 -4.66 5.16 -12.66
N SER A 199 -5.91 4.67 -12.76
CA SER A 199 -6.43 4.02 -13.97
C SER A 199 -6.38 4.96 -15.17
N ALA A 200 -6.84 6.19 -15.00
CA ALA A 200 -6.83 7.20 -16.07
C ALA A 200 -5.39 7.56 -16.49
N LEU A 201 -4.47 7.72 -15.51
CA LEU A 201 -3.05 7.99 -15.81
C LEU A 201 -2.40 6.83 -16.56
N LEU A 202 -2.67 5.59 -16.16
CA LEU A 202 -2.16 4.40 -16.83
C LEU A 202 -2.57 4.39 -18.30
N LEU A 203 -3.86 4.53 -18.59
CA LEU A 203 -4.38 4.55 -19.96
C LEU A 203 -3.80 5.71 -20.76
N GLN A 204 -3.76 6.91 -20.18
CA GLN A 204 -3.22 8.10 -20.83
C GLN A 204 -1.74 7.95 -21.20
N LYS A 205 -0.91 7.42 -20.27
CA LYS A 205 0.54 7.37 -20.46
C LYS A 205 0.99 6.20 -21.32
N THR A 206 0.28 5.07 -21.25
CA THR A 206 0.60 3.89 -22.08
C THR A 206 -0.01 3.99 -23.48
N GLY A 207 -1.08 4.76 -23.65
CA GLY A 207 -1.89 4.78 -24.86
C GLY A 207 -2.75 3.52 -25.02
N TRP A 208 -2.77 2.62 -24.05
CA TRP A 208 -3.60 1.43 -24.07
C TRP A 208 -5.08 1.74 -23.81
N THR A 209 -5.95 0.98 -24.42
CA THR A 209 -7.35 0.88 -24.04
C THR A 209 -7.51 0.00 -22.79
N ALA A 210 -8.68 0.04 -22.16
CA ALA A 210 -8.96 -0.82 -21.02
C ALA A 210 -8.87 -2.31 -21.39
N ASP A 211 -9.35 -2.69 -22.57
CA ASP A 211 -9.28 -4.08 -23.05
C ASP A 211 -7.83 -4.52 -23.27
N GLU A 212 -6.99 -3.66 -23.82
CA GLU A 212 -5.57 -3.95 -23.97
C GLU A 212 -4.83 -4.11 -22.63
N VAL A 213 -5.26 -3.43 -21.56
CA VAL A 213 -4.77 -3.68 -20.20
C VAL A 213 -5.22 -5.06 -19.73
N LEU A 214 -6.51 -5.39 -19.89
CA LEU A 214 -7.09 -6.68 -19.48
C LEU A 214 -6.47 -7.87 -20.21
N ASP A 215 -6.06 -7.69 -21.45
CA ASP A 215 -5.32 -8.73 -22.21
C ASP A 215 -3.91 -9.01 -21.63
N ARG A 216 -3.39 -8.14 -20.76
CA ARG A 216 -2.03 -8.21 -20.20
C ARG A 216 -1.98 -8.58 -18.74
N VAL A 217 -3.13 -8.58 -18.06
CA VAL A 217 -3.21 -8.88 -16.61
C VAL A 217 -4.29 -9.92 -16.33
N GLY A 218 -4.15 -10.68 -15.25
CA GLY A 218 -5.15 -11.67 -14.87
C GLY A 218 -6.46 -11.04 -14.38
N CYS A 219 -6.38 -9.97 -13.58
CA CYS A 219 -7.50 -9.11 -13.23
C CYS A 219 -7.04 -7.68 -12.90
N TRP A 220 -7.96 -6.73 -13.06
CA TRP A 220 -7.73 -5.32 -12.75
C TRP A 220 -8.69 -4.87 -11.65
N VAL A 221 -8.16 -4.60 -10.48
CA VAL A 221 -8.89 -4.12 -9.29
C VAL A 221 -8.76 -2.60 -9.22
N THR A 222 -9.88 -1.89 -9.38
CA THR A 222 -9.94 -0.43 -9.33
C THR A 222 -10.73 0.02 -8.11
N THR A 223 -10.11 0.74 -7.20
CA THR A 223 -10.77 1.33 -6.02
C THR A 223 -11.45 2.63 -6.40
N ARG A 224 -12.68 2.85 -5.90
CA ARG A 224 -13.54 4.00 -6.22
C ARG A 224 -14.02 4.74 -4.96
N ALA A 225 -13.21 4.77 -3.94
CA ALA A 225 -13.52 5.36 -2.64
C ALA A 225 -14.91 4.89 -2.11
N ALA A 226 -15.85 5.81 -1.86
CA ALA A 226 -17.19 5.47 -1.37
C ALA A 226 -18.03 4.63 -2.35
N ASP A 227 -17.69 4.64 -3.64
CA ASP A 227 -18.37 3.83 -4.66
C ASP A 227 -17.88 2.36 -4.70
N GLY A 228 -16.95 2.02 -3.81
CA GLY A 228 -16.47 0.65 -3.62
C GLY A 228 -15.36 0.24 -4.58
N VAL A 229 -15.45 -0.95 -5.13
CA VAL A 229 -14.39 -1.59 -5.91
C VAL A 229 -14.95 -2.19 -7.19
N LEU A 230 -14.29 -1.91 -8.30
CA LEU A 230 -14.55 -2.52 -9.60
C LEU A 230 -13.44 -3.52 -9.93
N VAL A 231 -13.80 -4.76 -10.21
CA VAL A 231 -12.86 -5.79 -10.66
C VAL A 231 -13.22 -6.22 -12.08
N ARG A 232 -12.26 -6.18 -12.98
CA ARG A 232 -12.42 -6.54 -14.39
C ARG A 232 -11.46 -7.65 -14.79
N ARG A 233 -11.94 -8.52 -15.66
CA ARG A 233 -11.15 -9.59 -16.30
C ARG A 233 -11.48 -9.66 -17.78
N ALA A 234 -10.54 -10.07 -18.61
CA ALA A 234 -10.78 -10.22 -20.03
C ALA A 234 -11.92 -11.22 -20.31
N GLY A 235 -12.91 -10.79 -21.09
CA GLY A 235 -14.04 -11.65 -21.50
C GLY A 235 -15.06 -11.97 -20.40
N GLU A 236 -14.99 -11.35 -19.23
CA GLU A 236 -15.95 -11.53 -18.14
C GLU A 236 -16.73 -10.23 -17.88
N GLU A 237 -17.94 -10.35 -17.33
CA GLU A 237 -18.70 -9.18 -16.85
C GLU A 237 -17.98 -8.55 -15.66
N PRO A 238 -17.94 -7.23 -15.56
CA PRO A 238 -17.33 -6.53 -14.43
C PRO A 238 -17.99 -6.93 -13.10
N LEU A 239 -17.18 -7.18 -12.09
CA LEU A 239 -17.62 -7.41 -10.72
C LEU A 239 -17.55 -6.08 -9.95
N GLU A 240 -18.67 -5.64 -9.40
CA GLU A 240 -18.76 -4.48 -8.52
C GLU A 240 -19.03 -4.91 -7.09
N VAL A 241 -18.21 -4.42 -6.16
CA VAL A 241 -18.37 -4.63 -4.73
C VAL A 241 -18.51 -3.27 -4.05
N ILE A 242 -19.56 -3.13 -3.25
CA ILE A 242 -19.83 -1.90 -2.49
C ILE A 242 -18.73 -1.63 -1.46
N ALA A 243 -18.50 -0.35 -1.15
CA ALA A 243 -17.75 0.00 0.06
C ALA A 243 -18.55 -0.45 1.29
N VAL A 244 -17.87 -1.05 2.27
CA VAL A 244 -18.48 -1.32 3.57
C VAL A 244 -18.74 0.03 4.24
N PRO A 245 -19.98 0.29 4.74
CA PRO A 245 -20.29 1.57 5.36
C PRO A 245 -19.36 1.87 6.55
N GLU A 246 -18.72 3.01 6.51
CA GLU A 246 -17.92 3.54 7.59
C GLU A 246 -18.81 4.23 8.64
N THR A 247 -18.48 4.09 9.91
CA THR A 247 -19.20 4.76 11.00
C THR A 247 -18.66 6.17 11.24
N LYS A 248 -17.36 6.36 11.05
CA LYS A 248 -16.69 7.64 11.22
C LYS A 248 -15.38 7.65 10.42
N PRO A 249 -15.41 8.09 9.16
CA PRO A 249 -14.18 8.26 8.41
C PRO A 249 -13.33 9.34 9.07
N VAL A 250 -12.06 9.04 9.28
CA VAL A 250 -11.11 9.94 9.93
C VAL A 250 -10.03 10.35 8.95
N GLU A 251 -9.44 9.37 8.27
CA GLU A 251 -8.34 9.61 7.35
C GLU A 251 -8.33 8.58 6.20
N PRO A 252 -8.32 9.01 4.92
CA PRO A 252 -8.33 8.09 3.79
C PRO A 252 -6.98 7.41 3.53
N THR A 253 -5.89 7.90 4.14
CA THR A 253 -4.54 7.38 3.93
C THR A 253 -4.43 5.94 4.43
N GLY A 254 -3.84 5.07 3.60
CA GLY A 254 -3.69 3.65 3.93
C GLY A 254 -4.89 2.76 3.61
N GLY A 255 -6.08 3.31 3.34
CA GLY A 255 -7.25 2.51 2.95
C GLY A 255 -7.01 1.67 1.70
N GLY A 256 -6.27 2.20 0.73
CA GLY A 256 -5.84 1.46 -0.45
C GLY A 256 -4.93 0.28 -0.12
N ASP A 257 -3.92 0.46 0.74
CA ASP A 257 -3.00 -0.60 1.15
C ASP A 257 -3.74 -1.69 1.95
N ALA A 258 -4.67 -1.28 2.82
CA ALA A 258 -5.52 -2.18 3.59
C ALA A 258 -6.46 -3.00 2.69
N LEU A 259 -7.03 -2.38 1.64
CA LEU A 259 -7.83 -3.11 0.64
C LEU A 259 -6.99 -4.18 -0.06
N ARG A 260 -5.79 -3.83 -0.51
CA ARG A 260 -4.87 -4.77 -1.16
C ARG A 260 -4.53 -5.94 -0.23
N ALA A 261 -4.25 -5.66 1.04
CA ALA A 261 -3.98 -6.70 2.03
C ALA A 261 -5.17 -7.65 2.20
N GLY A 262 -6.39 -7.14 2.36
CA GLY A 262 -7.60 -7.95 2.48
C GLY A 262 -7.89 -8.76 1.22
N PHE A 263 -7.78 -8.14 0.05
CA PHE A 263 -7.95 -8.84 -1.24
C PHE A 263 -6.95 -9.98 -1.41
N ILE A 264 -5.66 -9.71 -1.18
CA ILE A 264 -4.59 -10.71 -1.30
C ILE A 264 -4.81 -11.84 -0.28
N ALA A 265 -5.14 -11.52 0.97
CA ALA A 265 -5.45 -12.55 1.98
C ALA A 265 -6.59 -13.45 1.53
N GLY A 266 -7.69 -12.89 1.04
CA GLY A 266 -8.81 -13.66 0.51
C GLY A 266 -8.40 -14.58 -0.64
N ARG A 267 -7.56 -14.10 -1.55
CA ARG A 267 -7.01 -14.92 -2.65
C ARG A 267 -6.11 -16.05 -2.13
N MET A 268 -5.26 -15.77 -1.14
CA MET A 268 -4.39 -16.77 -0.52
C MET A 268 -5.17 -17.84 0.25
N TRP A 269 -6.31 -17.49 0.80
CA TRP A 269 -7.24 -18.43 1.44
C TRP A 269 -8.06 -19.26 0.45
N GLY A 270 -7.96 -18.96 -0.87
CA GLY A 270 -8.71 -19.66 -1.93
C GLY A 270 -10.16 -19.20 -2.06
N LEU A 271 -10.50 -18.05 -1.49
CA LEU A 271 -11.84 -17.47 -1.64
C LEU A 271 -12.10 -17.02 -3.09
N SER A 272 -13.38 -16.90 -3.44
CA SER A 272 -13.79 -16.37 -4.73
C SER A 272 -13.26 -14.93 -4.93
N LEU A 273 -13.19 -14.48 -6.18
CA LEU A 273 -12.77 -13.11 -6.49
C LEU A 273 -13.68 -12.08 -5.81
N GLU A 274 -14.98 -12.33 -5.80
CA GLU A 274 -15.96 -11.50 -5.10
C GLU A 274 -15.69 -11.44 -3.60
N ARG A 275 -15.50 -12.60 -2.95
CA ARG A 275 -15.27 -12.66 -1.51
C ARG A 275 -13.95 -12.03 -1.12
N ALA A 276 -12.90 -12.22 -1.90
CA ALA A 276 -11.61 -11.56 -1.69
C ALA A 276 -11.74 -10.02 -1.82
N THR A 277 -12.53 -9.53 -2.78
CA THR A 277 -12.78 -8.09 -2.95
C THR A 277 -13.60 -7.52 -1.79
N GLN A 278 -14.62 -8.25 -1.32
CA GLN A 278 -15.42 -7.88 -0.15
C GLN A 278 -14.55 -7.80 1.11
N LEU A 279 -13.64 -8.78 1.31
CA LEU A 279 -12.68 -8.74 2.41
C LEU A 279 -11.77 -7.51 2.31
N GLY A 280 -11.25 -7.20 1.13
CA GLY A 280 -10.48 -5.98 0.88
C GLY A 280 -11.24 -4.71 1.25
N SER A 281 -12.52 -4.60 0.84
CA SER A 281 -13.39 -3.47 1.16
C SER A 281 -13.58 -3.32 2.68
N ALA A 282 -13.81 -4.42 3.40
CA ALA A 282 -14.01 -4.39 4.86
C ALA A 282 -12.74 -3.98 5.63
N VAL A 283 -11.57 -4.48 5.21
CA VAL A 283 -10.28 -4.10 5.82
C VAL A 283 -9.96 -2.63 5.54
N ALA A 284 -10.24 -2.14 4.31
CA ALA A 284 -10.08 -0.74 3.97
C ALA A 284 -10.92 0.18 4.87
N THR A 285 -12.18 -0.20 5.14
CA THR A 285 -13.06 0.56 6.03
C THR A 285 -12.48 0.66 7.44
N ALA A 286 -11.95 -0.43 7.99
CA ALA A 286 -11.29 -0.39 9.30
C ALA A 286 -10.10 0.59 9.32
N ALA A 287 -9.33 0.63 8.24
CA ALA A 287 -8.16 1.51 8.14
C ALA A 287 -8.52 2.99 8.05
N VAL A 288 -9.58 3.36 7.32
CA VAL A 288 -9.98 4.78 7.19
C VAL A 288 -10.70 5.36 8.42
N GLU A 289 -11.05 4.53 9.39
CA GLU A 289 -11.68 4.94 10.64
C GLU A 289 -10.69 5.37 11.74
N VAL A 290 -9.39 5.29 11.49
CA VAL A 290 -8.32 5.66 12.43
C VAL A 290 -7.34 6.64 11.79
N ILE A 291 -6.55 7.33 12.62
CA ILE A 291 -5.44 8.16 12.15
C ILE A 291 -4.18 7.29 12.13
N GLY A 292 -3.52 7.24 10.97
CA GLY A 292 -2.33 6.45 10.76
C GLY A 292 -2.61 5.11 10.07
N THR A 293 -1.71 4.73 9.18
CA THR A 293 -1.91 3.62 8.23
C THR A 293 -1.76 2.23 8.83
N GLN A 294 -1.28 2.12 10.09
CA GLN A 294 -1.06 0.87 10.82
C GLN A 294 -1.60 0.94 12.27
N GLU A 295 -2.58 1.80 12.51
CA GLU A 295 -3.21 1.97 13.83
C GLU A 295 -4.61 1.31 13.89
N TYR A 296 -5.06 0.69 12.81
CA TYR A 296 -6.30 -0.11 12.80
C TYR A 296 -6.06 -1.52 13.31
N ASP A 297 -7.13 -2.14 13.79
CA ASP A 297 -7.19 -3.53 14.21
C ASP A 297 -8.43 -4.19 13.60
N LEU A 298 -8.46 -5.52 13.61
CA LEU A 298 -9.56 -6.33 13.07
C LEU A 298 -10.12 -7.26 14.17
N PRO A 299 -10.76 -6.71 15.23
CA PRO A 299 -11.31 -7.54 16.29
C PRO A 299 -12.36 -8.48 15.70
N ARG A 300 -12.11 -9.78 15.79
CA ARG A 300 -12.83 -10.84 15.07
C ARG A 300 -14.34 -10.70 15.13
N GLU A 301 -14.91 -10.52 16.33
CA GLU A 301 -16.35 -10.49 16.52
C GLU A 301 -17.00 -9.29 15.82
N SER A 302 -16.51 -8.08 16.07
CA SER A 302 -17.05 -6.86 15.45
C SER A 302 -16.79 -6.77 13.96
N PHE A 303 -15.62 -7.26 13.50
CA PHE A 303 -15.29 -7.32 12.08
C PHE A 303 -16.25 -8.24 11.33
N LEU A 304 -16.49 -9.46 11.82
CA LEU A 304 -17.42 -10.41 11.21
C LEU A 304 -18.87 -9.94 11.27
N ALA A 305 -19.29 -9.28 12.36
CA ALA A 305 -20.62 -8.70 12.44
C ALA A 305 -20.83 -7.65 11.33
N ARG A 306 -19.91 -6.69 11.20
CA ARG A 306 -19.97 -5.67 10.12
C ARG A 306 -19.89 -6.30 8.73
N PHE A 307 -19.03 -7.28 8.54
CA PHE A 307 -18.88 -7.99 7.27
C PHE A 307 -20.21 -8.69 6.89
N GLY A 308 -20.85 -9.34 7.86
CA GLY A 308 -22.13 -10.01 7.66
C GLY A 308 -23.30 -9.04 7.40
N GLU A 309 -23.29 -7.86 8.02
CA GLU A 309 -24.26 -6.78 7.73
C GLU A 309 -24.13 -6.28 6.29
N ALA A 310 -22.91 -6.16 5.79
CA ALA A 310 -22.65 -5.65 4.44
C ALA A 310 -22.87 -6.71 3.33
N PHE A 311 -22.48 -7.96 3.57
CA PHE A 311 -22.37 -8.99 2.52
C PHE A 311 -23.16 -10.28 2.82
N GLY A 312 -23.82 -10.36 3.96
CA GLY A 312 -24.62 -11.51 4.38
C GLY A 312 -23.89 -12.51 5.28
N ALA A 313 -24.66 -13.28 6.04
CA ALA A 313 -24.14 -14.21 7.04
C ALA A 313 -23.26 -15.31 6.43
N GLU A 314 -23.65 -15.89 5.30
CA GLU A 314 -22.87 -16.92 4.60
C GLU A 314 -21.47 -16.38 4.21
N ALA A 315 -21.41 -15.12 3.78
CA ALA A 315 -20.15 -14.45 3.48
C ALA A 315 -19.26 -14.29 4.72
N ALA A 316 -19.86 -13.96 5.86
CA ALA A 316 -19.14 -13.84 7.11
C ALA A 316 -18.61 -15.18 7.60
N ASP A 317 -19.40 -16.27 7.45
CA ASP A 317 -18.99 -17.62 7.83
C ASP A 317 -17.81 -18.13 7.00
N GLU A 318 -17.79 -17.86 5.69
CA GLU A 318 -16.65 -18.19 4.83
C GLU A 318 -15.36 -17.50 5.29
N VAL A 319 -15.42 -16.20 5.58
CA VAL A 319 -14.27 -15.42 6.05
C VAL A 319 -13.87 -15.85 7.47
N ALA A 320 -14.83 -16.13 8.33
CA ALA A 320 -14.59 -16.56 9.71
C ALA A 320 -13.73 -17.82 9.80
N ALA A 321 -13.82 -18.73 8.83
CA ALA A 321 -13.01 -19.95 8.80
C ALA A 321 -11.50 -19.69 8.70
N HIS A 322 -11.09 -18.50 8.26
CA HIS A 322 -9.70 -18.14 7.97
C HIS A 322 -9.10 -17.10 8.92
N LEU A 323 -9.95 -16.27 9.53
CA LEU A 323 -9.48 -15.22 10.44
C LEU A 323 -8.83 -15.82 11.69
N PRO A 324 -7.75 -15.20 12.21
CA PRO A 324 -7.16 -15.59 13.48
C PRO A 324 -8.19 -15.51 14.63
N GLY A 325 -7.96 -16.33 15.66
CA GLY A 325 -8.83 -16.44 16.83
C GLY A 325 -8.74 -15.25 17.77
#